data_30b36488c90fc928883338cf428f0537
#
_entry.id   30b36488c90fc928883338cf428f0537
#
_cell.length_a   1.000
_cell.length_b   1.000
_cell.length_c   1.000
_cell.angle_alpha   90.00
_cell.angle_beta   90.00
_cell.angle_gamma   90.00
#
_symmetry.space_group_name_H-M   'P 1'
#
loop_
_entity.id
_entity.type
_entity.pdbx_description
1 polymer ?
#
loop_
_entity_poly.entity_id
_entity_poly.type
_entity_poly.pdbx_seq_one_letter_code
_entity_poly.pdbx_strand_id
1 'polypeptide(L)'
;HMGLCFLGIASMSVLGVGGTVLLMFGHGASVALLFMLSNAVVNRTGEWDMFKMGGLYKQTPNLAAFFLAATLASLGLPMFANFWGELSILASLWNFSPTICALAATGLIISAIYGLRAFANVFMGEPKDAIAPKFSQIPDLTFAEKLPAVILLAALLFVGFCPKAITSGLNADLSAIPTLTK
;
A
#
# COMPACT_ATOMS: atom_id res chain seq x y z
N HIS A 1 -0.16 8.97 -2.07
CA HIS A 1 -0.69 8.79 -0.71
C HIS A 1 -0.37 9.98 0.20
N MET A 2 0.87 10.49 0.21
CA MET A 2 1.20 11.68 1.01
C MET A 2 0.44 12.92 0.53
N GLY A 3 0.30 13.11 -0.78
CA GLY A 3 -0.56 14.17 -1.33
C GLY A 3 -2.01 14.06 -0.88
N LEU A 4 -2.56 12.82 -0.85
CA LEU A 4 -3.91 12.58 -0.35
C LEU A 4 -4.03 12.89 1.15
N CYS A 5 -3.00 12.58 1.96
CA CYS A 5 -2.95 12.98 3.37
C CYS A 5 -3.02 14.50 3.54
N PHE A 6 -2.27 15.27 2.74
CA PHE A 6 -2.35 16.75 2.78
C PHE A 6 -3.75 17.26 2.40
N LEU A 7 -4.39 16.67 1.40
CA LEU A 7 -5.77 17.02 1.02
C LEU A 7 -6.76 16.68 2.15
N GLY A 8 -6.57 15.54 2.84
CA GLY A 8 -7.38 15.16 3.99
C GLY A 8 -7.29 16.17 5.15
N ILE A 9 -6.07 16.66 5.45
CA ILE A 9 -5.86 17.72 6.44
C ILE A 9 -6.49 19.02 5.96
N ALA A 10 -6.27 19.39 4.69
CA ALA A 10 -6.77 20.63 4.11
C ALA A 10 -8.31 20.72 4.05
N SER A 11 -9.01 19.58 4.09
CA SER A 11 -10.47 19.53 4.17
C SER A 11 -11.02 20.04 5.51
N MET A 12 -10.16 20.21 6.52
CA MET A 12 -10.49 20.76 7.86
C MET A 12 -11.73 20.10 8.47
N SER A 13 -11.88 18.79 8.31
CA SER A 13 -13.00 18.02 8.86
C SER A 13 -12.51 16.85 9.71
N VAL A 14 -13.28 16.45 10.72
CA VAL A 14 -12.98 15.28 11.57
C VAL A 14 -12.78 14.03 10.70
N LEU A 15 -13.63 13.85 9.68
CA LEU A 15 -13.56 12.71 8.78
C LEU A 15 -12.26 12.71 7.93
N GLY A 16 -11.87 13.86 7.38
CA GLY A 16 -10.67 14.02 6.57
C GLY A 16 -9.38 13.84 7.37
N VAL A 17 -9.30 14.47 8.55
CA VAL A 17 -8.14 14.33 9.44
C VAL A 17 -8.04 12.92 10.02
N GLY A 18 -9.16 12.32 10.45
CA GLY A 18 -9.21 10.94 10.92
C GLY A 18 -8.80 9.94 9.84
N GLY A 19 -9.29 10.14 8.61
CA GLY A 19 -8.89 9.35 7.45
C GLY A 19 -7.39 9.48 7.14
N THR A 20 -6.84 10.69 7.31
CA THR A 20 -5.40 10.93 7.13
C THR A 20 -4.55 10.11 8.11
N VAL A 21 -4.91 10.08 9.39
CA VAL A 21 -4.17 9.28 10.38
C VAL A 21 -4.22 7.78 10.06
N LEU A 22 -5.39 7.27 9.64
CA LEU A 22 -5.51 5.89 9.17
C LEU A 22 -4.62 5.61 7.96
N LEU A 23 -4.63 6.53 6.99
CA LEU A 23 -3.82 6.38 5.78
C LEU A 23 -2.32 6.46 6.09
N MET A 24 -1.90 7.31 7.01
CA MET A 24 -0.49 7.38 7.44
C MET A 24 -0.03 6.06 8.04
N PHE A 25 -0.84 5.42 8.89
CA PHE A 25 -0.54 4.10 9.44
C PHE A 25 -0.47 3.04 8.33
N GLY A 26 -1.52 2.94 7.53
CA GLY A 26 -1.63 1.95 6.46
C GLY A 26 -0.53 2.11 5.41
N HIS A 27 -0.26 3.34 4.98
CA HIS A 27 0.82 3.65 4.05
C HIS A 27 2.19 3.29 4.63
N GLY A 28 2.47 3.67 5.88
CA GLY A 28 3.74 3.33 6.54
C GLY A 28 3.99 1.82 6.57
N ALA A 29 2.99 1.04 6.99
CA ALA A 29 3.11 -0.42 7.06
C ALA A 29 3.22 -1.08 5.67
N SER A 30 2.43 -0.64 4.69
CA SER A 30 2.46 -1.21 3.33
C SER A 30 3.75 -0.87 2.59
N VAL A 31 4.28 0.35 2.74
CA VAL A 31 5.54 0.76 2.14
C VAL A 31 6.73 0.05 2.80
N ALA A 32 6.74 -0.09 4.13
CA ALA A 32 7.77 -0.87 4.82
C ALA A 32 7.82 -2.31 4.29
N LEU A 33 6.65 -2.94 4.11
CA LEU A 33 6.54 -4.27 3.55
C LEU A 33 7.04 -4.34 2.10
N LEU A 34 6.64 -3.38 1.25
CA LEU A 34 7.09 -3.32 -0.15
C LEU A 34 8.60 -3.12 -0.26
N PHE A 35 9.21 -2.24 0.54
CA PHE A 35 10.67 -2.05 0.54
C PHE A 35 11.42 -3.30 0.98
N MET A 36 10.94 -3.97 2.03
CA MET A 36 11.55 -5.21 2.49
C MET A 36 11.50 -6.29 1.40
N LEU A 37 10.35 -6.47 0.74
CA LEU A 37 10.18 -7.45 -0.33
C LEU A 37 10.95 -7.06 -1.60
N SER A 38 11.04 -5.78 -1.94
CA SER A 38 11.86 -5.29 -3.06
C SER A 38 13.34 -5.56 -2.82
N ASN A 39 13.83 -5.33 -1.60
CA ASN A 39 15.19 -5.70 -1.22
C ASN A 39 15.42 -7.23 -1.33
N ALA A 40 14.44 -8.04 -0.94
CA ALA A 40 14.50 -9.49 -1.10
C ALA A 40 14.59 -9.91 -2.59
N VAL A 41 13.90 -9.22 -3.50
CA VAL A 41 14.02 -9.43 -4.95
C VAL A 41 15.44 -9.09 -5.42
N VAL A 42 15.94 -7.90 -5.09
CA VAL A 42 17.26 -7.44 -5.53
C VAL A 42 18.40 -8.33 -5.00
N ASN A 43 18.33 -8.74 -3.73
CA ASN A 43 19.36 -9.63 -3.15
C ASN A 43 19.44 -10.99 -3.85
N ARG A 44 18.34 -11.46 -4.46
CA ARG A 44 18.28 -12.74 -5.18
C ARG A 44 18.65 -12.62 -6.63
N THR A 45 18.20 -11.55 -7.29
CA THR A 45 18.41 -11.36 -8.73
C THR A 45 19.70 -10.62 -9.06
N GLY A 46 20.17 -9.74 -8.15
CA GLY A 46 21.25 -8.79 -8.39
C GLY A 46 20.89 -7.66 -9.36
N GLU A 47 19.62 -7.57 -9.77
CA GLU A 47 19.12 -6.59 -10.73
C GLU A 47 18.21 -5.56 -10.05
N TRP A 48 18.37 -4.29 -10.40
CA TRP A 48 17.58 -3.16 -9.89
C TRP A 48 16.50 -2.71 -10.87
N ASP A 49 16.68 -3.00 -12.14
CA ASP A 49 15.76 -2.59 -13.18
C ASP A 49 14.65 -3.63 -13.36
N MET A 50 13.43 -3.28 -12.93
CA MET A 50 12.26 -4.15 -13.06
C MET A 50 11.94 -4.52 -14.52
N PHE A 51 12.38 -3.70 -15.50
CA PHE A 51 12.17 -3.99 -16.91
C PHE A 51 13.10 -5.08 -17.46
N LYS A 52 14.15 -5.41 -16.73
CA LYS A 52 15.08 -6.51 -17.05
C LYS A 52 14.75 -7.81 -16.32
N MET A 53 13.74 -7.79 -15.44
CA MET A 53 13.25 -8.95 -14.72
C MET A 53 12.07 -9.59 -15.48
N GLY A 54 11.55 -10.70 -14.96
CA GLY A 54 10.35 -11.38 -15.44
C GLY A 54 10.26 -12.80 -14.91
N GLY A 55 9.06 -13.34 -14.81
CA GLY A 55 8.82 -14.75 -14.51
C GLY A 55 9.16 -15.22 -13.10
N LEU A 56 9.57 -14.34 -12.16
CA LEU A 56 10.01 -14.71 -10.82
C LEU A 56 8.96 -15.52 -10.04
N TYR A 57 7.68 -15.40 -10.36
CA TYR A 57 6.61 -16.19 -9.74
C TYR A 57 6.89 -17.70 -9.79
N LYS A 58 7.49 -18.21 -10.89
CA LYS A 58 7.77 -19.64 -11.07
C LYS A 58 8.76 -20.19 -10.03
N GLN A 59 9.72 -19.37 -9.59
CA GLN A 59 10.78 -19.77 -8.64
C GLN A 59 10.49 -19.30 -7.20
N THR A 60 9.83 -18.17 -7.06
CA THR A 60 9.60 -17.52 -5.76
C THR A 60 8.12 -17.25 -5.52
N PRO A 61 7.26 -18.30 -5.43
CA PRO A 61 5.81 -18.11 -5.29
C PRO A 61 5.41 -17.42 -3.97
N ASN A 62 6.11 -17.68 -2.86
CA ASN A 62 5.82 -16.99 -1.60
C ASN A 62 6.19 -15.50 -1.67
N LEU A 63 7.35 -15.17 -2.22
CA LEU A 63 7.76 -13.78 -2.43
C LEU A 63 6.75 -13.04 -3.31
N ALA A 64 6.30 -13.67 -4.40
CA ALA A 64 5.29 -13.10 -5.29
C ALA A 64 3.95 -12.89 -4.59
N ALA A 65 3.49 -13.84 -3.77
CA ALA A 65 2.23 -13.74 -3.04
C ALA A 65 2.26 -12.59 -2.01
N PHE A 66 3.35 -12.47 -1.22
CA PHE A 66 3.51 -11.36 -0.27
C PHE A 66 3.64 -10.02 -0.99
N PHE A 67 4.38 -9.97 -2.10
CA PHE A 67 4.54 -8.74 -2.88
C PHE A 67 3.22 -8.28 -3.49
N LEU A 68 2.42 -9.22 -4.03
CA LEU A 68 1.08 -8.92 -4.53
C LEU A 68 0.17 -8.41 -3.42
N ALA A 69 0.13 -9.09 -2.27
CA ALA A 69 -0.67 -8.66 -1.12
C ALA A 69 -0.26 -7.26 -0.63
N ALA A 70 1.04 -6.98 -0.55
CA ALA A 70 1.57 -5.66 -0.18
C ALA A 70 1.18 -4.58 -1.20
N THR A 71 1.26 -4.91 -2.49
CA THR A 71 0.82 -4.02 -3.57
C THR A 71 -0.67 -3.72 -3.46
N LEU A 72 -1.52 -4.73 -3.31
CA LEU A 72 -2.96 -4.58 -3.15
C LEU A 72 -3.33 -3.78 -1.88
N ALA A 73 -2.60 -3.99 -0.78
CA ALA A 73 -2.74 -3.20 0.43
C ALA A 73 -2.39 -1.72 0.20
N SER A 74 -1.31 -1.47 -0.53
CA SER A 74 -0.89 -0.11 -0.90
C SER A 74 -1.88 0.58 -1.85
N LEU A 75 -2.59 -0.17 -2.69
CA LEU A 75 -3.61 0.34 -3.62
C LEU A 75 -4.97 0.59 -2.97
N GLY A 76 -5.07 0.46 -1.65
CA GLY A 76 -6.33 0.68 -0.95
C GLY A 76 -7.41 -0.35 -1.29
N LEU A 77 -7.06 -1.62 -1.46
CA LEU A 77 -8.06 -2.66 -1.67
C LEU A 77 -8.92 -2.82 -0.39
N PRO A 78 -10.26 -2.99 -0.50
CA PRO A 78 -11.10 -3.34 0.64
C PRO A 78 -10.49 -4.51 1.43
N MET A 79 -10.55 -4.48 2.73
CA MET A 79 -9.91 -5.37 3.72
C MET A 79 -8.58 -4.83 4.29
N PHE A 80 -7.88 -3.91 3.64
CA PHE A 80 -6.64 -3.32 4.14
C PHE A 80 -6.86 -1.94 4.76
N ALA A 81 -5.95 -1.54 5.63
CA ALA A 81 -6.03 -0.28 6.38
C ALA A 81 -6.12 0.95 5.47
N ASN A 82 -5.38 0.97 4.35
CA ASN A 82 -5.35 2.10 3.42
C ASN A 82 -6.74 2.45 2.85
N PHE A 83 -7.56 1.43 2.58
CA PHE A 83 -8.91 1.61 2.04
C PHE A 83 -9.75 2.58 2.86
N TRP A 84 -9.80 2.39 4.17
CA TRP A 84 -10.61 3.25 5.05
C TRP A 84 -10.07 4.67 5.13
N GLY A 85 -8.73 4.82 5.11
CA GLY A 85 -8.08 6.13 5.07
C GLY A 85 -8.42 6.88 3.79
N GLU A 86 -8.23 6.26 2.64
CA GLU A 86 -8.53 6.83 1.32
C GLU A 86 -10.01 7.18 1.17
N LEU A 87 -10.89 6.24 1.52
CA LEU A 87 -12.34 6.43 1.44
C LEU A 87 -12.80 7.61 2.31
N SER A 88 -12.31 7.70 3.55
CA SER A 88 -12.66 8.78 4.46
C SER A 88 -12.18 10.14 3.96
N ILE A 89 -10.97 10.21 3.39
CA ILE A 89 -10.45 11.44 2.79
C ILE A 89 -11.26 11.83 1.56
N LEU A 90 -11.56 10.90 0.65
CA LEU A 90 -12.38 11.19 -0.53
C LEU A 90 -13.80 11.63 -0.16
N ALA A 91 -14.42 11.00 0.85
CA ALA A 91 -15.75 11.40 1.34
C ALA A 91 -15.72 12.81 1.93
N SER A 92 -14.65 13.17 2.66
CA SER A 92 -14.45 14.52 3.17
C SER A 92 -14.24 15.54 2.04
N LEU A 93 -13.43 15.20 1.04
CA LEU A 93 -13.17 16.06 -0.12
C LEU A 93 -14.43 16.24 -0.98
N TRP A 94 -15.30 15.25 -1.08
CA TRP A 94 -16.57 15.37 -1.79
C TRP A 94 -17.44 16.47 -1.20
N ASN A 95 -17.52 16.53 0.13
CA ASN A 95 -18.27 17.57 0.84
C ASN A 95 -17.60 18.95 0.73
N PHE A 96 -16.27 19.00 0.63
CA PHE A 96 -15.51 20.23 0.48
C PHE A 96 -15.56 20.77 -0.97
N SER A 97 -15.23 19.94 -1.95
CA SER A 97 -15.27 20.23 -3.38
C SER A 97 -15.26 18.95 -4.22
N PRO A 98 -16.35 18.63 -4.92
CA PRO A 98 -16.42 17.45 -5.81
C PRO A 98 -15.34 17.44 -6.88
N THR A 99 -14.93 18.62 -7.39
CA THR A 99 -13.87 18.71 -8.39
C THR A 99 -12.52 18.28 -7.84
N ILE A 100 -12.16 18.72 -6.62
CA ILE A 100 -10.92 18.30 -5.96
C ILE A 100 -10.96 16.80 -5.65
N CYS A 101 -12.11 16.28 -5.21
CA CYS A 101 -12.30 14.85 -4.99
C CYS A 101 -12.07 14.06 -6.28
N ALA A 102 -12.63 14.48 -7.40
CA ALA A 102 -12.44 13.81 -8.69
C ALA A 102 -10.96 13.82 -9.13
N LEU A 103 -10.27 14.94 -8.96
CA LEU A 103 -8.83 15.05 -9.24
C LEU A 103 -8.01 14.13 -8.32
N ALA A 104 -8.32 14.08 -7.02
CA ALA A 104 -7.65 13.19 -6.08
C ALA A 104 -7.87 11.70 -6.43
N ALA A 105 -9.09 11.33 -6.85
CA ALA A 105 -9.40 9.96 -7.29
C ALA A 105 -8.59 9.53 -8.52
N THR A 106 -8.25 10.44 -9.44
CA THR A 106 -7.37 10.11 -10.59
C THR A 106 -5.99 9.67 -10.12
N GLY A 107 -5.47 10.23 -9.03
CA GLY A 107 -4.19 9.83 -8.42
C GLY A 107 -4.21 8.38 -7.94
N LEU A 108 -5.32 7.91 -7.36
CA LEU A 108 -5.48 6.51 -6.94
C LEU A 108 -5.50 5.56 -8.14
N ILE A 109 -6.17 5.93 -9.24
CA ILE A 109 -6.19 5.14 -10.47
C ILE A 109 -4.76 5.01 -11.04
N ILE A 110 -4.01 6.12 -11.09
CA ILE A 110 -2.63 6.11 -11.57
C ILE A 110 -1.75 5.22 -10.69
N SER A 111 -1.90 5.28 -9.36
CA SER A 111 -1.13 4.42 -8.45
C SER A 111 -1.47 2.94 -8.64
N ALA A 112 -2.72 2.59 -8.90
CA ALA A 112 -3.11 1.22 -9.23
C ALA A 112 -2.41 0.71 -10.50
N ILE A 113 -2.36 1.54 -11.54
CA ILE A 113 -1.73 1.17 -12.81
C ILE A 113 -0.23 0.89 -12.63
N TYR A 114 0.53 1.80 -11.99
CA TYR A 114 1.97 1.57 -11.84
C TYR A 114 2.30 0.46 -10.84
N GLY A 115 1.52 0.31 -9.76
CA GLY A 115 1.74 -0.76 -8.79
C GLY A 115 1.53 -2.16 -9.38
N LEU A 116 0.42 -2.37 -10.09
CA LEU A 116 0.15 -3.65 -10.77
C LEU A 116 1.13 -3.91 -11.92
N ARG A 117 1.54 -2.85 -12.64
CA ARG A 117 2.54 -2.96 -13.71
C ARG A 117 3.92 -3.33 -13.16
N ALA A 118 4.31 -2.78 -12.01
CA ALA A 118 5.55 -3.16 -11.34
C ALA A 118 5.54 -4.64 -10.95
N PHE A 119 4.45 -5.11 -10.33
CA PHE A 119 4.28 -6.52 -10.01
C PHE A 119 4.37 -7.40 -11.26
N ALA A 120 3.65 -7.06 -12.32
CA ALA A 120 3.63 -7.83 -13.55
C ALA A 120 5.02 -7.91 -14.20
N ASN A 121 5.78 -6.81 -14.24
CA ASN A 121 7.12 -6.79 -14.84
C ASN A 121 8.12 -7.67 -14.09
N VAL A 122 8.00 -7.78 -12.77
CA VAL A 122 8.93 -8.54 -11.93
C VAL A 122 8.55 -10.02 -11.88
N PHE A 123 7.27 -10.31 -11.67
CA PHE A 123 6.84 -11.67 -11.34
C PHE A 123 6.23 -12.44 -12.50
N MET A 124 5.62 -11.75 -13.47
CA MET A 124 4.94 -12.40 -14.60
C MET A 124 5.80 -12.50 -15.86
N GLY A 125 5.33 -13.31 -16.81
CA GLY A 125 6.01 -13.52 -18.11
C GLY A 125 7.13 -14.55 -18.05
N GLU A 126 8.07 -14.43 -18.99
CA GLU A 126 9.26 -15.28 -19.06
C GLU A 126 10.48 -14.55 -18.47
N PRO A 127 11.46 -15.30 -17.91
CA PRO A 127 12.71 -14.73 -17.43
C PRO A 127 13.44 -14.00 -18.56
N LYS A 128 13.87 -12.77 -18.30
CA LYS A 128 14.64 -11.99 -19.26
C LYS A 128 16.14 -12.28 -19.14
N ASP A 129 16.91 -11.91 -20.15
CA ASP A 129 18.34 -12.25 -20.29
C ASP A 129 19.17 -11.91 -19.05
N ALA A 130 18.85 -10.84 -18.33
CA ALA A 130 19.58 -10.42 -17.14
C ALA A 130 19.52 -11.44 -15.99
N ILE A 131 18.41 -12.16 -15.84
CA ILE A 131 18.19 -13.13 -14.75
C ILE A 131 18.16 -14.57 -15.23
N ALA A 132 17.97 -14.81 -16.52
CA ALA A 132 17.85 -16.15 -17.11
C ALA A 132 18.98 -17.12 -16.69
N PRO A 133 20.28 -16.73 -16.67
CA PRO A 133 21.37 -17.63 -16.29
C PRO A 133 21.31 -18.12 -14.84
N LYS A 134 20.71 -17.34 -13.95
CA LYS A 134 20.62 -17.64 -12.51
C LYS A 134 19.22 -18.09 -12.10
N PHE A 135 18.26 -18.08 -13.02
CA PHE A 135 16.83 -18.21 -12.71
C PHE A 135 16.51 -19.47 -11.90
N SER A 136 17.03 -20.63 -12.28
CA SER A 136 16.76 -21.90 -11.58
C SER A 136 17.37 -21.99 -10.17
N GLN A 137 18.29 -21.09 -9.82
CA GLN A 137 18.98 -21.07 -8.54
C GLN A 137 18.42 -20.03 -7.56
N ILE A 138 17.41 -19.26 -7.97
CA ILE A 138 16.81 -18.21 -7.14
C ILE A 138 15.97 -18.87 -6.03
N PRO A 139 16.37 -18.75 -4.75
CA PRO A 139 15.62 -19.33 -3.64
C PRO A 139 14.39 -18.46 -3.30
N ASP A 140 13.33 -19.07 -2.80
CA ASP A 140 12.17 -18.37 -2.27
C ASP A 140 12.47 -17.77 -0.87
N LEU A 141 11.50 -17.04 -0.28
CA LEU A 141 11.62 -16.41 1.03
C LEU A 141 11.96 -17.44 2.12
N THR A 142 12.96 -17.11 2.92
CA THR A 142 13.29 -17.84 4.14
C THR A 142 12.27 -17.59 5.24
N PHE A 143 12.25 -18.43 6.27
CA PHE A 143 11.34 -18.24 7.41
C PHE A 143 11.58 -16.90 8.11
N ALA A 144 12.83 -16.49 8.26
CA ALA A 144 13.21 -15.20 8.88
C ALA A 144 12.67 -13.98 8.09
N GLU A 145 12.59 -14.07 6.77
CA GLU A 145 12.02 -13.01 5.92
C GLU A 145 10.49 -13.03 5.90
N LYS A 146 9.89 -14.22 6.02
CA LYS A 146 8.41 -14.36 6.06
C LYS A 146 7.81 -13.77 7.33
N LEU A 147 8.49 -13.92 8.47
CA LEU A 147 7.95 -13.50 9.77
C LEU A 147 7.58 -12.01 9.81
N PRO A 148 8.48 -11.05 9.50
CA PRO A 148 8.12 -9.63 9.47
C PRO A 148 7.09 -9.32 8.38
N ALA A 149 7.10 -10.03 7.23
CA ALA A 149 6.09 -9.86 6.19
C ALA A 149 4.69 -10.23 6.69
N VAL A 150 4.56 -11.34 7.39
CA VAL A 150 3.29 -11.79 7.99
C VAL A 150 2.81 -10.80 9.05
N ILE A 151 3.71 -10.29 9.91
CA ILE A 151 3.36 -9.33 10.97
C ILE A 151 2.81 -8.04 10.36
N LEU A 152 3.49 -7.46 9.37
CA LEU A 152 3.05 -6.23 8.72
C LEU A 152 1.73 -6.44 7.96
N LEU A 153 1.58 -7.56 7.25
CA LEU A 153 0.36 -7.87 6.52
C LEU A 153 -0.81 -8.10 7.49
N ALA A 154 -0.58 -8.81 8.59
CA ALA A 154 -1.58 -9.02 9.62
C ALA A 154 -2.03 -7.71 10.28
N ALA A 155 -1.10 -6.78 10.54
CA ALA A 155 -1.42 -5.46 11.05
C ALA A 155 -2.30 -4.65 10.07
N LEU A 156 -1.97 -4.68 8.77
CA LEU A 156 -2.76 -4.05 7.71
C LEU A 156 -4.18 -4.61 7.61
N LEU A 157 -4.32 -5.94 7.69
CA LEU A 157 -5.60 -6.62 7.69
C LEU A 157 -6.39 -6.35 8.97
N PHE A 158 -5.73 -6.41 10.14
CA PHE A 158 -6.40 -6.15 11.42
C PHE A 158 -7.04 -4.76 11.44
N VAL A 159 -6.30 -3.72 11.07
CA VAL A 159 -6.84 -2.36 11.00
C VAL A 159 -7.87 -2.23 9.87
N GLY A 160 -7.70 -2.96 8.76
CA GLY A 160 -8.66 -3.00 7.67
C GLY A 160 -10.01 -3.58 8.06
N PHE A 161 -10.05 -4.62 8.91
CA PHE A 161 -11.30 -5.19 9.45
C PHE A 161 -11.82 -4.43 10.68
N CYS A 162 -10.94 -3.86 11.48
CA CYS A 162 -11.26 -3.18 12.73
C CYS A 162 -10.74 -1.72 12.75
N PRO A 163 -11.18 -0.85 11.81
CA PRO A 163 -10.68 0.54 11.74
C PRO A 163 -10.97 1.32 13.01
N LYS A 164 -12.01 0.94 13.74
CA LYS A 164 -12.37 1.54 15.05
C LYS A 164 -11.26 1.40 16.11
N ALA A 165 -10.37 0.42 15.97
CA ALA A 165 -9.24 0.28 16.90
C ALA A 165 -8.32 1.51 16.93
N ILE A 166 -8.21 2.23 15.80
CA ILE A 166 -7.44 3.48 15.70
C ILE A 166 -8.36 4.70 15.81
N THR A 167 -9.55 4.67 15.17
CA THR A 167 -10.37 5.87 15.00
C THR A 167 -11.23 6.21 16.20
N SER A 168 -11.56 5.28 17.11
CA SER A 168 -12.48 5.54 18.21
C SER A 168 -11.96 6.59 19.20
N GLY A 169 -10.71 6.48 19.63
CA GLY A 169 -10.08 7.49 20.49
C GLY A 169 -9.82 8.81 19.75
N LEU A 170 -9.28 8.69 18.55
CA LEU A 170 -8.93 9.85 17.71
C LEU A 170 -10.14 10.72 17.37
N ASN A 171 -11.28 10.13 17.01
CA ASN A 171 -12.47 10.88 16.65
C ASN A 171 -13.05 11.64 17.85
N ALA A 172 -12.94 11.11 19.06
CA ALA A 172 -13.34 11.82 20.28
C ALA A 172 -12.48 13.08 20.48
N ASP A 173 -11.17 12.97 20.34
CA ASP A 173 -10.25 14.09 20.50
C ASP A 173 -10.42 15.12 19.37
N LEU A 174 -10.57 14.68 18.13
CA LEU A 174 -10.78 15.56 16.97
C LEU A 174 -12.11 16.32 17.04
N SER A 175 -13.17 15.70 17.54
CA SER A 175 -14.48 16.35 17.72
C SER A 175 -14.47 17.42 18.82
N ALA A 176 -13.50 17.40 19.72
CA ALA A 176 -13.29 18.44 20.71
C ALA A 176 -12.66 19.73 20.13
N ILE A 177 -12.17 19.69 18.91
CA ILE A 177 -11.52 20.83 18.22
C ILE A 177 -12.59 21.63 17.46
N PRO A 178 -12.93 22.87 17.88
CA PRO A 178 -14.05 23.65 17.29
C PRO A 178 -13.90 23.97 15.81
N THR A 179 -12.68 24.00 15.29
CA THR A 179 -12.40 24.30 13.87
C THR A 179 -12.71 23.14 12.92
N LEU A 180 -12.81 21.91 13.43
CA LEU A 180 -13.08 20.71 12.63
C LEU A 180 -14.56 20.30 12.63
N THR A 181 -15.38 20.92 13.48
CA THR A 181 -16.81 20.58 13.65
C THR A 181 -17.76 21.54 12.94
N LYS A 182 -17.22 22.48 12.18
CA LYS A 182 -18.00 23.43 11.37
C LYS A 182 -18.23 22.82 9.96
#